data_dfbf0a58f1661eebc90ac2c51ad5de9d
#
_entry.id   dfbf0a58f1661eebc90ac2c51ad5de9d
#
_cell.length_a   1.000
_cell.length_b   1.000
_cell.length_c   1.000
_cell.angle_alpha   90.00
_cell.angle_beta   90.00
_cell.angle_gamma   90.00
#
_symmetry.space_group_name_H-M   'P 1'
#
loop_
_entity.id
_entity.type
_entity.pdbx_description
1 polymer ?
#
loop_
_entity_poly.entity_id
_entity_poly.type
_entity_poly.pdbx_seq_one_letter_code
_entity_poly.pdbx_strand_id
1 'polypeptide(L)'
;MLARWRTLAAPPHYREETDWITAIHSEKGQARILLIGDSVMRHLWRPLASELQEDIDLFSSTLIPGDPDYLPTLAGYFPSAGYEAVIVSFGSHVTNKDSAITEDDFRKNYMAFASQLSKRCRFLILATSTSIMDGPDGTLNEEKEKIITAFNAIVRETASSLPGAVLFSPP
;
A
#
# COMPACT_ATOMS: atom_id res chain seq x y z
N MET A 1 19.75 18.53 -2.74
CA MET A 1 20.35 17.42 -3.52
C MET A 1 19.36 16.27 -3.43
N LEU A 2 18.66 15.94 -4.54
CA LEU A 2 17.67 14.85 -4.53
C LEU A 2 18.40 13.52 -4.23
N ALA A 3 17.93 12.79 -3.24
CA ALA A 3 18.43 11.46 -2.96
C ALA A 3 18.25 10.58 -4.21
N ARG A 4 19.29 9.82 -4.55
CA ARG A 4 19.20 8.85 -5.64
C ARG A 4 18.52 7.60 -5.09
N TRP A 5 17.46 7.18 -5.73
CA TRP A 5 16.69 6.00 -5.41
C TRP A 5 17.10 4.82 -6.29
N ARG A 6 17.16 3.64 -5.70
CA ARG A 6 17.37 2.40 -6.44
C ARG A 6 16.03 1.70 -6.63
N THR A 7 15.76 1.30 -7.86
CA THR A 7 14.66 0.40 -8.16
C THR A 7 15.22 -1.02 -8.19
N LEU A 8 14.67 -1.88 -7.34
CA LEU A 8 15.03 -3.30 -7.31
C LEU A 8 14.21 -4.08 -8.33
N ALA A 9 14.82 -5.10 -8.89
CA ALA A 9 14.10 -6.05 -9.74
C ALA A 9 13.15 -6.90 -8.91
N ALA A 10 12.06 -7.33 -9.53
CA ALA A 10 11.13 -8.27 -8.91
C ALA A 10 11.85 -9.57 -8.51
N PRO A 11 11.43 -10.23 -7.41
CA PRO A 11 11.96 -11.52 -7.03
C PRO A 11 11.74 -12.58 -8.11
N PRO A 12 12.66 -13.55 -8.26
CA PRO A 12 12.61 -14.53 -9.35
C PRO A 12 11.40 -15.48 -9.32
N HIS A 13 10.66 -15.54 -8.21
CA HIS A 13 9.44 -16.35 -8.08
C HIS A 13 8.16 -15.58 -8.42
N TYR A 14 8.27 -14.29 -8.71
CA TYR A 14 7.15 -13.52 -9.23
C TYR A 14 6.97 -13.82 -10.72
N ARG A 15 5.80 -14.36 -11.06
CA ARG A 15 5.40 -14.61 -12.46
C ARG A 15 4.92 -13.30 -13.08
N GLU A 16 5.58 -12.85 -13.79
CA GLU A 16 6.06 -12.14 -14.89
C GLU A 16 5.18 -11.21 -15.70
N GLU A 17 3.95 -11.41 -16.00
CA GLU A 17 3.24 -10.56 -16.96
C GLU A 17 2.11 -9.72 -16.34
N THR A 18 1.70 -10.03 -15.13
CA THR A 18 0.64 -9.32 -14.40
C THR A 18 1.09 -8.74 -13.07
N ASP A 19 2.15 -9.27 -12.48
CA ASP A 19 2.62 -8.88 -11.16
C ASP A 19 3.80 -7.94 -11.30
N TRP A 20 3.50 -6.70 -10.99
CA TRP A 20 4.46 -5.64 -11.10
C TRP A 20 4.84 -5.14 -9.70
N ILE A 21 6.12 -5.18 -9.41
CA ILE A 21 6.68 -4.68 -8.16
C ILE A 21 7.66 -3.57 -8.46
N THR A 22 7.52 -2.46 -7.74
CA THR A 22 8.53 -1.41 -7.67
C THR A 22 8.93 -1.24 -6.21
N ALA A 23 10.19 -1.55 -5.90
CA ALA A 23 10.77 -1.27 -4.61
C ALA A 23 11.84 -0.18 -4.79
N ILE A 24 11.70 0.91 -4.07
CA ILE A 24 12.63 2.04 -4.10
C ILE A 24 13.17 2.25 -2.70
N HIS A 25 14.50 2.25 -2.58
CA HIS A 25 15.19 2.50 -1.33
C HIS A 25 15.93 3.83 -1.36
N SER A 26 15.94 4.53 -0.24
CA SER A 26 16.81 5.69 -0.05
C SER A 26 18.27 5.30 -0.15
N GLU A 27 19.07 6.05 -0.90
CA GLU A 27 20.52 5.82 -0.99
C GLU A 27 21.24 5.98 0.34
N LYS A 28 20.70 6.78 1.24
CA LYS A 28 21.26 6.98 2.58
C LYS A 28 20.96 5.82 3.53
N GLY A 29 20.16 4.84 3.10
CA GLY A 29 19.85 3.63 3.85
C GLY A 29 19.02 3.84 5.13
N GLN A 30 18.42 5.01 5.30
CA GLN A 30 17.65 5.37 6.51
C GLN A 30 16.43 6.21 6.15
N ALA A 31 15.58 5.71 5.27
CA ALA A 31 14.26 6.34 5.08
C ALA A 31 13.46 6.24 6.38
N ARG A 32 12.85 7.35 6.77
CA ARG A 32 11.99 7.41 7.96
C ARG A 32 10.55 6.99 7.64
N ILE A 33 10.19 7.04 6.38
CA ILE A 33 8.82 6.79 5.90
C ILE A 33 8.87 5.67 4.85
N LEU A 34 7.94 4.72 4.97
CA LEU A 34 7.69 3.70 3.95
C LEU A 34 6.28 3.88 3.40
N LEU A 35 6.17 4.05 2.09
CA LEU A 35 4.89 4.00 1.37
C LEU A 35 4.64 2.60 0.84
N ILE A 36 3.44 2.09 1.05
CA ILE A 36 3.00 0.77 0.61
C ILE A 36 1.69 0.91 -0.16
N GLY A 37 1.64 0.33 -1.37
CA GLY A 37 0.41 0.32 -2.14
C GLY A 37 0.59 -0.06 -3.60
N ASP A 38 -0.26 0.47 -4.46
CA ASP A 38 -0.28 0.25 -5.90
C ASP A 38 0.35 1.40 -6.70
N SER A 39 -0.04 1.54 -7.95
CA SER A 39 0.41 2.61 -8.85
C SER A 39 0.09 4.01 -8.32
N VAL A 40 -0.99 4.18 -7.54
CA VAL A 40 -1.35 5.48 -6.95
C VAL A 40 -0.26 5.90 -5.97
N MET A 41 0.17 5.01 -5.07
CA MET A 41 1.26 5.31 -4.13
C MET A 41 2.57 5.58 -4.85
N ARG A 42 2.84 4.90 -5.97
CA ARG A 42 4.01 5.19 -6.81
C ARG A 42 3.98 6.60 -7.40
N HIS A 43 2.81 7.07 -7.82
CA HIS A 43 2.67 8.44 -8.33
C HIS A 43 2.79 9.49 -7.22
N LEU A 44 2.31 9.18 -6.02
CA LEU A 44 2.38 10.07 -4.86
C LEU A 44 3.77 10.16 -4.24
N TRP A 45 4.61 9.15 -4.43
CA TRP A 45 5.91 9.05 -3.77
C TRP A 45 6.80 10.29 -3.98
N ARG A 46 7.03 10.71 -5.23
CA ARG A 46 7.90 11.88 -5.52
C ARG A 46 7.35 13.20 -4.99
N PRO A 47 6.08 13.54 -5.25
CA PRO A 47 5.46 14.72 -4.66
C PRO A 47 5.58 14.75 -3.13
N LEU A 48 5.29 13.63 -2.48
CA LEU A 48 5.33 13.55 -1.03
C LEU A 48 6.75 13.68 -0.48
N ALA A 49 7.74 13.03 -1.08
CA ALA A 49 9.15 13.15 -0.70
C ALA A 49 9.66 14.60 -0.86
N SER A 50 9.21 15.29 -1.91
CA SER A 50 9.54 16.69 -2.14
C SER A 50 8.89 17.62 -1.13
N GLU A 51 7.62 17.41 -0.83
CA GLU A 51 6.86 18.25 0.09
C GLU A 51 7.36 18.10 1.54
N LEU A 52 7.62 16.87 1.96
CA LEU A 52 8.12 16.59 3.30
C LEU A 52 9.62 16.83 3.46
N GLN A 53 10.35 16.99 2.35
CA GLN A 53 11.82 17.08 2.31
C GLN A 53 12.49 15.89 3.03
N GLU A 54 11.86 14.73 2.98
CA GLU A 54 12.28 13.49 3.64
C GLU A 54 12.64 12.41 2.63
N ASP A 55 13.54 11.52 3.02
CA ASP A 55 13.82 10.31 2.30
C ASP A 55 12.69 9.30 2.55
N ILE A 56 12.04 8.84 1.49
CA ILE A 56 10.88 7.94 1.54
C ILE A 56 11.19 6.67 0.76
N ASP A 57 11.04 5.52 1.40
CA ASP A 57 11.02 4.23 0.74
C ASP A 57 9.65 3.95 0.12
N LEU A 58 9.62 3.21 -0.99
CA LEU A 58 8.39 2.82 -1.66
C LEU A 58 8.38 1.33 -1.93
N PHE A 59 7.29 0.66 -1.54
CA PHE A 59 6.88 -0.64 -2.06
C PHE A 59 5.55 -0.50 -2.78
N SER A 60 5.56 -0.72 -4.09
CA SER A 60 4.37 -0.66 -4.91
C SER A 60 4.22 -1.95 -5.70
N SER A 61 3.03 -2.55 -5.65
CA SER A 61 2.75 -3.85 -6.26
C SER A 61 1.32 -3.91 -6.80
N THR A 62 1.08 -4.82 -7.73
CA THR A 62 -0.26 -5.23 -8.16
C THR A 62 -0.93 -6.18 -7.17
N LEU A 63 -0.16 -6.78 -6.27
CA LEU A 63 -0.73 -7.49 -5.14
C LEU A 63 -1.54 -6.55 -4.24
N ILE A 64 -2.51 -7.10 -3.58
CA ILE A 64 -3.40 -6.36 -2.69
C ILE A 64 -2.89 -6.54 -1.26
N PRO A 65 -2.65 -5.45 -0.49
CA PRO A 65 -2.43 -5.56 0.95
C PRO A 65 -3.57 -6.34 1.60
N GLY A 66 -3.28 -7.50 2.13
CA GLY A 66 -4.29 -8.48 2.56
C GLY A 66 -4.24 -9.79 1.78
N ASP A 67 -3.51 -9.84 0.67
CA ASP A 67 -3.10 -11.11 0.06
C ASP A 67 -2.10 -11.83 0.98
N PRO A 68 -2.20 -13.17 1.17
CA PRO A 68 -1.27 -13.92 2.01
C PRO A 68 0.21 -13.74 1.63
N ASP A 69 0.48 -13.55 0.34
CA ASP A 69 1.84 -13.41 -0.18
C ASP A 69 2.38 -11.97 -0.07
N TYR A 70 1.53 -10.99 0.25
CA TYR A 70 1.94 -9.59 0.27
C TYR A 70 3.02 -9.32 1.33
N LEU A 71 2.79 -9.74 2.56
CA LEU A 71 3.72 -9.48 3.65
C LEU A 71 5.05 -10.22 3.51
N PRO A 72 5.10 -11.50 3.12
CA PRO A 72 6.36 -12.19 2.79
C PRO A 72 7.13 -11.47 1.68
N THR A 73 6.45 -11.02 0.64
CA THR A 73 7.06 -10.29 -0.47
C THR A 73 7.62 -8.95 -0.01
N LEU A 74 6.82 -8.15 0.71
CA LEU A 74 7.28 -6.88 1.29
C LEU A 74 8.51 -7.09 2.18
N ALA A 75 8.51 -8.12 3.02
CA ALA A 75 9.63 -8.42 3.92
C ALA A 75 10.91 -8.81 3.17
N GLY A 76 10.80 -9.38 1.97
CA GLY A 76 11.94 -9.66 1.11
C GLY A 76 12.65 -8.39 0.62
N TYR A 77 11.91 -7.32 0.39
CA TYR A 77 12.47 -6.03 -0.02
C TYR A 77 12.84 -5.13 1.16
N PHE A 78 12.03 -5.14 2.21
CA PHE A 78 12.15 -4.27 3.38
C PHE A 78 12.22 -5.10 4.67
N PRO A 79 13.32 -5.82 4.91
CA PRO A 79 13.43 -6.74 6.05
C PRO A 79 13.57 -6.01 7.39
N SER A 80 14.03 -4.75 7.38
CA SER A 80 14.30 -4.01 8.61
C SER A 80 13.03 -3.40 9.19
N ALA A 81 12.99 -3.31 10.52
CA ALA A 81 12.05 -2.52 11.29
C ALA A 81 12.64 -1.14 11.58
N GLY A 82 11.81 -0.17 11.99
CA GLY A 82 12.29 1.10 12.54
C GLY A 82 11.92 2.33 11.72
N TYR A 83 10.88 2.23 10.91
CA TYR A 83 10.28 3.41 10.28
C TYR A 83 9.60 4.32 11.31
N GLU A 84 9.73 5.62 11.13
CA GLU A 84 8.92 6.59 11.88
C GLU A 84 7.45 6.46 11.49
N ALA A 85 7.17 6.36 10.18
CA ALA A 85 5.84 6.14 9.67
C ALA A 85 5.81 5.10 8.53
N VAL A 86 4.74 4.31 8.51
CA VAL A 86 4.37 3.46 7.38
C VAL A 86 2.98 3.87 6.93
N ILE A 87 2.84 4.19 5.64
CA ILE A 87 1.58 4.59 5.02
C ILE A 87 1.16 3.51 4.05
N VAL A 88 -0.03 2.95 4.26
CA VAL A 88 -0.56 1.84 3.47
C VAL A 88 -1.86 2.25 2.79
N SER A 89 -1.93 2.03 1.48
CA SER A 89 -3.19 2.02 0.73
C SER A 89 -3.34 0.67 0.02
N PHE A 90 -4.53 0.09 0.03
CA PHE A 90 -4.78 -1.13 -0.72
C PHE A 90 -4.99 -0.89 -2.22
N GLY A 91 -5.20 0.38 -2.62
CA GLY A 91 -5.32 0.78 -4.01
C GLY A 91 -6.63 0.35 -4.67
N SER A 92 -6.59 0.21 -5.99
CA SER A 92 -7.75 -0.10 -6.83
C SER A 92 -7.78 -1.55 -7.33
N HIS A 93 -6.72 -2.31 -7.14
CA HIS A 93 -6.59 -3.67 -7.70
C HIS A 93 -7.62 -4.66 -7.16
N VAL A 94 -8.22 -4.40 -5.99
CA VAL A 94 -9.35 -5.18 -5.46
C VAL A 94 -10.56 -5.23 -6.39
N THR A 95 -10.67 -4.26 -7.31
CA THR A 95 -11.78 -4.19 -8.28
C THR A 95 -11.50 -4.91 -9.60
N ASN A 96 -10.32 -5.50 -9.76
CA ASN A 96 -10.00 -6.26 -10.94
C ASN A 96 -10.80 -7.58 -10.94
N LYS A 97 -11.34 -7.94 -12.10
CA LYS A 97 -12.16 -9.17 -12.25
C LYS A 97 -11.40 -10.46 -11.89
N ASP A 98 -10.07 -10.41 -12.03
CA ASP A 98 -9.18 -11.54 -11.69
C ASP A 98 -8.74 -11.51 -10.22
N SER A 99 -9.18 -10.51 -9.45
CA SER A 99 -8.94 -10.48 -8.02
C SER A 99 -9.76 -11.58 -7.35
N ALA A 100 -9.09 -12.63 -6.88
CA ALA A 100 -9.73 -13.75 -6.21
C ALA A 100 -9.96 -13.51 -4.71
N ILE A 101 -9.58 -12.34 -4.18
CA ILE A 101 -9.67 -12.08 -2.75
C ILE A 101 -11.12 -11.77 -2.35
N THR A 102 -11.66 -12.52 -1.41
CA THR A 102 -12.97 -12.24 -0.82
C THR A 102 -12.86 -11.17 0.27
N GLU A 103 -13.99 -10.54 0.65
CA GLU A 103 -14.01 -9.59 1.77
C GLU A 103 -13.54 -10.23 3.08
N ASP A 104 -13.93 -11.48 3.34
CA ASP A 104 -13.56 -12.21 4.57
C ASP A 104 -12.06 -12.52 4.60
N ASP A 105 -11.49 -12.96 3.47
CA ASP A 105 -10.05 -13.19 3.35
C ASP A 105 -9.27 -11.88 3.50
N PHE A 106 -9.73 -10.83 2.83
CA PHE A 106 -9.11 -9.52 2.97
C PHE A 106 -9.16 -9.04 4.42
N ARG A 107 -10.32 -9.11 5.10
CA ARG A 107 -10.48 -8.71 6.50
C ARG A 107 -9.47 -9.40 7.41
N LYS A 108 -9.40 -10.72 7.31
CA LYS A 108 -8.50 -11.54 8.11
C LYS A 108 -7.03 -11.21 7.84
N ASN A 109 -6.66 -11.19 6.57
CA ASN A 109 -5.27 -11.03 6.15
C ASN A 109 -4.79 -9.59 6.32
N TYR A 110 -5.64 -8.60 6.03
CA TYR A 110 -5.31 -7.19 6.19
C TYR A 110 -5.10 -6.81 7.66
N MET A 111 -5.92 -7.33 8.57
CA MET A 111 -5.72 -7.16 10.01
C MET A 111 -4.39 -7.76 10.46
N ALA A 112 -4.06 -8.97 10.02
CA ALA A 112 -2.79 -9.62 10.34
C ALA A 112 -1.60 -8.83 9.78
N PHE A 113 -1.69 -8.38 8.54
CA PHE A 113 -0.70 -7.54 7.87
C PHE A 113 -0.48 -6.23 8.62
N ALA A 114 -1.53 -5.48 8.90
CA ALA A 114 -1.44 -4.20 9.61
C ALA A 114 -0.90 -4.38 11.05
N SER A 115 -1.31 -5.44 11.74
CA SER A 115 -0.77 -5.78 13.07
C SER A 115 0.73 -6.10 13.04
N GLN A 116 1.24 -6.69 11.98
CA GLN A 116 2.68 -6.92 11.86
C GLN A 116 3.45 -5.64 11.50
N LEU A 117 2.87 -4.79 10.64
CA LEU A 117 3.47 -3.50 10.30
C LEU A 117 3.53 -2.56 11.50
N SER A 118 2.50 -2.53 12.35
CA SER A 118 2.48 -1.68 13.54
C SER A 118 3.65 -1.94 14.51
N LYS A 119 4.24 -3.14 14.45
CA LYS A 119 5.44 -3.49 15.22
C LYS A 119 6.75 -3.00 14.60
N ARG A 120 6.69 -2.52 13.36
CA ARG A 120 7.86 -2.09 12.57
C ARG A 120 7.95 -0.59 12.39
N CYS A 121 6.99 0.16 12.88
CA CYS A 121 6.95 1.62 12.77
C CYS A 121 6.40 2.26 14.03
N ARG A 122 6.69 3.56 14.21
CA ARG A 122 6.10 4.34 15.29
C ARG A 122 4.67 4.75 14.98
N PHE A 123 4.40 5.12 13.72
CA PHE A 123 3.08 5.50 13.24
C PHE A 123 2.69 4.63 12.05
N LEU A 124 1.56 3.93 12.18
CA LEU A 124 0.94 3.21 11.07
C LEU A 124 -0.25 4.03 10.57
N ILE A 125 -0.20 4.44 9.31
CA ILE A 125 -1.26 5.20 8.66
C ILE A 125 -1.93 4.28 7.64
N LEU A 126 -3.20 3.96 7.86
CA LEU A 126 -4.01 3.15 6.96
C LEU A 126 -4.91 4.08 6.15
N ALA A 127 -4.67 4.12 4.84
CA ALA A 127 -5.40 4.97 3.92
C ALA A 127 -6.52 4.19 3.24
N THR A 128 -7.72 4.78 3.19
CA THR A 128 -8.80 4.28 2.34
C THR A 128 -8.52 4.62 0.88
N SER A 129 -9.05 3.82 -0.03
CA SER A 129 -8.99 4.12 -1.47
C SER A 129 -10.10 5.09 -1.87
N THR A 130 -9.81 5.87 -2.90
CA THR A 130 -10.79 6.78 -3.54
C THR A 130 -11.70 6.02 -4.49
N SER A 131 -12.83 6.64 -4.80
CA SER A 131 -13.75 6.18 -5.84
C SER A 131 -13.07 6.05 -7.20
N ILE A 132 -13.54 5.09 -8.00
CA ILE A 132 -13.02 4.84 -9.34
C ILE A 132 -13.97 5.43 -10.37
N MET A 133 -13.44 6.32 -11.16
CA MET A 133 -14.13 6.89 -12.31
C MET A 133 -13.77 6.12 -13.57
N ASP A 134 -14.75 5.77 -14.38
CA ASP A 134 -14.54 5.17 -15.69
C ASP A 134 -14.75 6.20 -16.80
N GLY A 135 -13.85 6.12 -17.78
CA GLY A 135 -13.96 6.93 -18.99
C GLY A 135 -13.56 8.40 -18.83
N PRO A 136 -13.50 9.11 -19.95
CA PRO A 136 -13.04 10.49 -20.01
C PRO A 136 -14.06 11.51 -19.44
N ASP A 137 -15.29 11.09 -19.25
CA ASP A 137 -16.38 11.94 -18.70
C ASP A 137 -16.43 11.94 -17.17
N GLY A 138 -15.58 11.13 -16.50
CA GLY A 138 -15.52 11.08 -15.06
C GLY A 138 -16.74 10.42 -14.41
N THR A 139 -17.46 9.55 -15.14
CA THR A 139 -18.61 8.83 -14.58
C THR A 139 -18.15 7.82 -13.54
N LEU A 140 -18.81 7.82 -12.38
CA LEU A 140 -18.55 6.87 -11.31
C LEU A 140 -18.87 5.44 -11.75
N ASN A 141 -17.94 4.51 -11.53
CA ASN A 141 -18.20 3.10 -11.73
C ASN A 141 -18.88 2.51 -10.49
N GLU A 142 -20.21 2.37 -10.53
CA GLU A 142 -21.01 1.91 -9.39
C GLU A 142 -20.65 0.52 -8.89
N GLU A 143 -20.24 -0.41 -9.77
CA GLU A 143 -19.87 -1.77 -9.41
C GLU A 143 -18.55 -1.76 -8.64
N LYS A 144 -17.54 -1.06 -9.15
CA LYS A 144 -16.25 -0.89 -8.48
C LYS A 144 -16.39 -0.12 -7.17
N GLU A 145 -17.28 0.90 -7.14
CA GLU A 145 -17.52 1.69 -5.94
C GLU A 145 -18.09 0.84 -4.79
N LYS A 146 -18.98 -0.11 -5.06
CA LYS A 146 -19.46 -1.04 -4.04
C LYS A 146 -18.32 -1.85 -3.43
N ILE A 147 -17.41 -2.36 -4.27
CA ILE A 147 -16.23 -3.12 -3.82
C ILE A 147 -15.32 -2.21 -2.97
N ILE A 148 -14.96 -1.04 -3.48
CA ILE A 148 -14.10 -0.07 -2.75
C ILE A 148 -14.72 0.30 -1.40
N THR A 149 -16.02 0.53 -1.35
CA THR A 149 -16.73 0.87 -0.12
C THR A 149 -16.63 -0.25 0.93
N ALA A 150 -16.82 -1.49 0.51
CA ALA A 150 -16.72 -2.65 1.39
C ALA A 150 -15.29 -2.81 1.95
N PHE A 151 -14.28 -2.71 1.10
CA PHE A 151 -12.88 -2.81 1.52
C PHE A 151 -12.45 -1.61 2.39
N ASN A 152 -12.92 -0.41 2.08
CA ASN A 152 -12.72 0.77 2.92
C ASN A 152 -13.31 0.60 4.33
N ALA A 153 -14.44 -0.07 4.46
CA ALA A 153 -15.02 -0.39 5.77
C ALA A 153 -14.08 -1.30 6.58
N ILE A 154 -13.46 -2.29 5.94
CA ILE A 154 -12.48 -3.17 6.60
C ILE A 154 -11.23 -2.38 7.04
N VAL A 155 -10.75 -1.46 6.22
CA VAL A 155 -9.61 -0.60 6.60
C VAL A 155 -9.94 0.25 7.83
N ARG A 156 -11.14 0.84 7.87
CA ARG A 156 -11.61 1.63 9.04
C ARG A 156 -11.73 0.78 10.31
N GLU A 157 -12.29 -0.43 10.18
CA GLU A 157 -12.38 -1.39 11.27
C GLU A 157 -10.98 -1.77 11.78
N THR A 158 -10.06 -2.07 10.88
CA THR A 158 -8.67 -2.41 11.22
C THR A 158 -7.98 -1.26 11.95
N ALA A 159 -8.08 -0.02 11.44
CA ALA A 159 -7.49 1.16 12.07
C ALA A 159 -8.05 1.38 13.49
N SER A 160 -9.36 1.18 13.67
CA SER A 160 -10.01 1.34 14.99
C SER A 160 -9.60 0.26 15.99
N SER A 161 -9.20 -0.91 15.52
CA SER A 161 -8.84 -2.08 16.34
C SER A 161 -7.37 -2.11 16.73
N LEU A 162 -6.51 -1.35 16.05
CA LEU A 162 -5.06 -1.35 16.28
C LEU A 162 -4.63 -0.11 17.07
N PRO A 163 -4.10 -0.27 18.28
CA PRO A 163 -3.58 0.85 19.06
C PRO A 163 -2.47 1.60 18.30
N GLY A 164 -2.62 2.92 18.19
CA GLY A 164 -1.66 3.78 17.52
C GLY A 164 -1.75 3.83 15.99
N ALA A 165 -2.65 3.06 15.38
CA ALA A 165 -2.95 3.22 13.96
C ALA A 165 -3.78 4.48 13.71
N VAL A 166 -3.47 5.18 12.63
CA VAL A 166 -4.17 6.39 12.19
C VAL A 166 -4.91 6.08 10.89
N LEU A 167 -6.18 6.44 10.83
CA LEU A 167 -6.96 6.35 9.60
C LEU A 167 -6.79 7.63 8.79
N PHE A 168 -6.43 7.50 7.52
CA PHE A 168 -6.49 8.57 6.55
C PHE A 168 -7.59 8.25 5.51
N SER A 169 -8.59 9.10 5.41
CA SER A 169 -9.63 9.00 4.37
C SER A 169 -9.52 10.21 3.47
N PRO A 170 -9.02 10.05 2.23
CA PRO A 170 -9.03 11.14 1.27
C PRO A 170 -10.47 11.60 0.98
N PRO A 171 -10.66 12.86 0.62
CA PRO A 171 -11.96 13.42 0.28
C PRO A 171 -12.58 12.78 -0.96
#